data_c6579f8bf0667b259e35d72f9d8dfae9
#
_entry.id   c6579f8bf0667b259e35d72f9d8dfae9
#
_cell.length_a   1.000
_cell.length_b   1.000
_cell.length_c   1.000
_cell.angle_alpha   90.00
_cell.angle_beta   90.00
_cell.angle_gamma   90.00
#
_symmetry.space_group_name_H-M   'P 1'
#
loop_
_entity.id
_entity.type
_entity.pdbx_description
1 polymer ?
#
loop_
_entity_poly.entity_id
_entity_poly.type
_entity_poly.pdbx_seq_one_letter_code
_entity_poly.pdbx_strand_id
1 'polypeptide(L)'
;MNDINTKIEELSDIQSESGIIGTLIYHPEFVLHTDYLKPNYFYGVENGCCYWAIQELYREGITNIDAYNISNKLQSHPGVNKTIEKYNMPAVQDFMELYKEIARHSLEEYKMLADNVVTLAFKRDLVKTLDKVSRSCFKNDIDLDTLSNNVYDELDNLTQKYISSTEIHTLGTEIDSIWEEICNRRSDNGVYGIPSKFNIFNDYFTYETGELVVVQAKYKRGKSVLLMNEVVHKLKNGVPTLVIDTEMQTRLYTERLISHITGIEIKRIKNGQYSKEEAQTIATCIAWLKEQPFVHIYDPQMTNEKMYSICKMLKYKIGLTFVVFDYIKSNETSTSDNYNILGAKCDFLKNKIAGELDLAVLSACQLNRMGEVADSDKINRYLSVGIKWDYKNQEMIAKDGMECGNTFAKIYVNRLGQQMQEDDEDEYIDFVFSGDTMTIVEAEQHETTNKF
;
A
#
# COMPACT_ATOMS: atom_id res chain seq x y z
N MET A 1 28.96 -2.51 -25.46
CA MET A 1 28.05 -1.45 -25.94
C MET A 1 27.37 -1.80 -27.26
N ASN A 2 28.07 -2.35 -28.26
CA ASN A 2 27.42 -2.71 -29.54
C ASN A 2 26.32 -3.78 -29.42
N ASP A 3 26.45 -4.74 -28.51
CA ASP A 3 25.48 -5.85 -28.36
C ASP A 3 24.12 -5.39 -27.78
N ILE A 4 24.09 -4.41 -26.89
CA ILE A 4 22.85 -3.90 -26.28
C ILE A 4 22.06 -3.03 -27.25
N ASN A 5 22.73 -2.18 -28.04
CA ASN A 5 22.05 -1.32 -29.00
C ASN A 5 21.40 -2.17 -30.12
N THR A 6 22.05 -3.21 -30.58
CA THR A 6 21.47 -4.15 -31.57
C THR A 6 20.24 -4.86 -31.01
N LYS A 7 20.29 -5.30 -29.75
CA LYS A 7 19.14 -5.91 -29.07
C LYS A 7 17.98 -4.93 -28.86
N ILE A 8 18.28 -3.65 -28.66
CA ILE A 8 17.25 -2.59 -28.53
C ILE A 8 16.56 -2.34 -29.89
N GLU A 9 17.29 -2.42 -31.00
CA GLU A 9 16.72 -2.29 -32.35
C GLU A 9 15.70 -3.39 -32.65
N GLU A 10 15.93 -4.63 -32.19
CA GLU A 10 14.99 -5.74 -32.30
C GLU A 10 13.70 -5.53 -31.52
N LEU A 11 13.68 -4.62 -30.53
CA LEU A 11 12.53 -4.24 -29.72
C LEU A 11 11.83 -2.99 -30.30
N SER A 12 11.65 -2.92 -31.60
CA SER A 12 10.96 -1.86 -32.31
C SER A 12 10.00 -2.41 -33.36
N ASP A 13 8.94 -1.68 -33.64
CA ASP A 13 7.99 -2.00 -34.69
C ASP A 13 7.56 -0.70 -35.39
N ILE A 14 8.38 -0.29 -36.35
CA ILE A 14 8.15 0.94 -37.12
C ILE A 14 6.83 0.88 -37.88
N GLN A 15 6.36 -0.32 -38.23
CA GLN A 15 5.10 -0.49 -38.97
C GLN A 15 3.89 -0.15 -38.07
N SER A 16 3.91 -0.60 -36.82
CA SER A 16 2.91 -0.20 -35.83
C SER A 16 2.97 1.30 -35.53
N GLU A 17 4.15 1.87 -35.37
CA GLU A 17 4.33 3.31 -35.13
C GLU A 17 3.79 4.15 -36.28
N SER A 18 4.14 3.82 -37.51
CA SER A 18 3.66 4.51 -38.73
C SER A 18 2.15 4.32 -38.92
N GLY A 19 1.63 3.15 -38.58
CA GLY A 19 0.19 2.87 -38.61
C GLY A 19 -0.60 3.74 -37.62
N ILE A 20 -0.05 4.02 -36.43
CA ILE A 20 -0.64 4.98 -35.48
C ILE A 20 -0.76 6.37 -36.09
N ILE A 21 0.33 6.89 -36.64
CA ILE A 21 0.35 8.22 -37.26
C ILE A 21 -0.63 8.29 -38.44
N GLY A 22 -0.60 7.29 -39.33
CA GLY A 22 -1.53 7.20 -40.44
C GLY A 22 -3.00 7.17 -40.02
N THR A 23 -3.31 6.44 -38.96
CA THR A 23 -4.66 6.38 -38.38
C THR A 23 -5.12 7.72 -37.85
N LEU A 24 -4.27 8.43 -37.12
CA LEU A 24 -4.60 9.74 -36.52
C LEU A 24 -4.79 10.86 -37.56
N ILE A 25 -4.35 10.69 -38.79
CA ILE A 25 -4.66 11.62 -39.89
C ILE A 25 -6.13 11.55 -40.22
N TYR A 26 -6.73 10.35 -40.23
CA TYR A 26 -8.12 10.11 -40.55
C TYR A 26 -9.03 10.23 -39.31
N HIS A 27 -8.54 9.82 -38.15
CA HIS A 27 -9.28 9.72 -36.90
C HIS A 27 -8.52 10.38 -35.75
N PRO A 28 -8.30 11.70 -35.79
CA PRO A 28 -7.53 12.39 -34.75
C PRO A 28 -8.15 12.28 -33.35
N GLU A 29 -9.47 12.04 -33.27
CA GLU A 29 -10.20 11.81 -32.03
C GLU A 29 -9.70 10.55 -31.26
N PHE A 30 -9.10 9.59 -31.95
CA PHE A 30 -8.59 8.37 -31.31
C PHE A 30 -7.43 8.65 -30.33
N VAL A 31 -6.77 9.79 -30.46
CA VAL A 31 -5.73 10.22 -29.51
C VAL A 31 -6.26 10.32 -28.07
N LEU A 32 -7.56 10.60 -27.90
CA LEU A 32 -8.20 10.67 -26.57
C LEU A 32 -8.34 9.31 -25.89
N HIS A 33 -8.24 8.22 -26.64
CA HIS A 33 -8.40 6.86 -26.13
C HIS A 33 -7.05 6.17 -25.81
N THR A 34 -5.93 6.87 -26.00
CA THR A 34 -4.56 6.37 -25.75
C THR A 34 -3.70 7.41 -25.05
N ASP A 35 -4.23 7.98 -23.96
CA ASP A 35 -3.54 8.95 -23.10
C ASP A 35 -2.26 8.37 -22.45
N TYR A 36 -2.21 7.04 -22.32
CA TYR A 36 -1.04 6.30 -21.86
C TYR A 36 0.10 6.25 -22.89
N LEU A 37 -0.16 6.46 -24.19
CA LEU A 37 0.85 6.51 -25.23
C LEU A 37 1.54 7.87 -25.24
N LYS A 38 2.88 7.87 -25.11
CA LYS A 38 3.67 9.09 -25.06
C LYS A 38 4.61 9.20 -26.26
N PRO A 39 4.94 10.41 -26.73
CA PRO A 39 5.84 10.62 -27.86
C PRO A 39 7.21 9.95 -27.72
N ASN A 40 7.73 9.86 -26.51
CA ASN A 40 9.02 9.24 -26.23
C ASN A 40 8.99 7.70 -26.14
N TYR A 41 7.80 7.08 -26.35
CA TYR A 41 7.67 5.63 -26.46
C TYR A 41 7.92 5.11 -27.87
N PHE A 42 7.86 6.00 -28.85
CA PHE A 42 8.20 5.65 -30.22
C PHE A 42 9.71 5.42 -30.37
N TYR A 43 10.10 4.41 -31.12
CA TYR A 43 11.49 4.15 -31.47
C TYR A 43 11.94 5.07 -32.61
N GLY A 44 11.10 5.24 -33.63
CA GLY A 44 11.27 6.21 -34.71
C GLY A 44 11.11 7.63 -34.17
N VAL A 45 12.18 8.41 -34.23
CA VAL A 45 12.15 9.81 -33.73
C VAL A 45 11.12 10.64 -34.50
N GLU A 46 11.02 10.42 -35.82
CA GLU A 46 10.05 11.05 -36.70
C GLU A 46 8.60 10.73 -36.28
N ASN A 47 8.33 9.46 -35.94
CA ASN A 47 7.01 9.02 -35.49
C ASN A 47 6.63 9.65 -34.16
N GLY A 48 7.57 9.69 -33.20
CA GLY A 48 7.37 10.34 -31.91
C GLY A 48 7.11 11.84 -32.04
N CYS A 49 7.83 12.54 -32.91
CA CYS A 49 7.62 13.94 -33.19
C CYS A 49 6.24 14.20 -33.86
N CYS A 50 5.87 13.38 -34.86
CA CYS A 50 4.56 13.50 -35.52
C CYS A 50 3.41 13.24 -34.53
N TYR A 51 3.53 12.21 -33.68
CA TYR A 51 2.55 11.92 -32.66
C TYR A 51 2.35 13.10 -31.70
N TRP A 52 3.45 13.70 -31.22
CA TRP A 52 3.41 14.90 -30.41
C TRP A 52 2.68 16.05 -31.11
N ALA A 53 3.01 16.32 -32.38
CA ALA A 53 2.40 17.39 -33.14
C ALA A 53 0.88 17.19 -33.32
N ILE A 54 0.45 15.96 -33.59
CA ILE A 54 -0.98 15.61 -33.72
C ILE A 54 -1.71 15.81 -32.40
N GLN A 55 -1.12 15.38 -31.27
CA GLN A 55 -1.71 15.61 -29.93
C GLN A 55 -1.90 17.11 -29.65
N GLU A 56 -0.92 17.93 -29.95
CA GLU A 56 -1.00 19.37 -29.73
C GLU A 56 -2.00 20.05 -30.65
N LEU A 57 -2.02 19.69 -31.95
CA LEU A 57 -3.01 20.20 -32.90
C LEU A 57 -4.43 19.88 -32.46
N TYR A 58 -4.66 18.63 -32.02
CA TYR A 58 -5.97 18.22 -31.55
C TYR A 58 -6.41 18.94 -30.27
N ARG A 59 -5.47 19.17 -29.33
CA ARG A 59 -5.73 20.00 -28.13
C ARG A 59 -6.08 21.45 -28.45
N GLU A 60 -5.53 21.99 -29.54
CA GLU A 60 -5.84 23.32 -30.03
C GLU A 60 -7.18 23.39 -30.83
N GLY A 61 -7.88 22.26 -30.91
CA GLY A 61 -9.17 22.16 -31.62
C GLY A 61 -9.05 21.98 -33.14
N ILE A 62 -7.85 21.69 -33.66
CA ILE A 62 -7.62 21.43 -35.08
C ILE A 62 -7.86 19.95 -35.33
N THR A 63 -8.94 19.65 -36.02
CA THR A 63 -9.37 18.29 -36.38
C THR A 63 -8.95 17.86 -37.77
N ASN A 64 -8.60 18.79 -38.63
CA ASN A 64 -8.05 18.48 -39.96
C ASN A 64 -6.54 18.31 -39.87
N ILE A 65 -6.09 17.08 -39.71
CA ILE A 65 -4.66 16.73 -39.57
C ILE A 65 -4.12 16.39 -40.96
N ASP A 66 -3.16 17.19 -41.42
CA ASP A 66 -2.46 16.98 -42.68
C ASP A 66 -0.93 17.22 -42.51
N ALA A 67 -0.17 16.89 -43.57
CA ALA A 67 1.28 17.02 -43.55
C ALA A 67 1.74 18.48 -43.34
N TYR A 68 0.96 19.46 -43.81
CA TYR A 68 1.26 20.88 -43.67
C TYR A 68 1.10 21.34 -42.21
N ASN A 69 -0.01 21.00 -41.58
CA ASN A 69 -0.30 21.35 -40.19
C ASN A 69 0.71 20.69 -39.24
N ILE A 70 1.03 19.42 -39.47
CA ILE A 70 2.04 18.70 -38.69
C ILE A 70 3.41 19.39 -38.83
N SER A 71 3.86 19.67 -40.08
CA SER A 71 5.13 20.32 -40.36
C SER A 71 5.26 21.67 -39.68
N ASN A 72 4.22 22.53 -39.79
CA ASN A 72 4.16 23.84 -39.13
C ASN A 72 4.25 23.70 -37.61
N LYS A 73 3.54 22.74 -37.01
CA LYS A 73 3.55 22.52 -35.57
C LYS A 73 4.94 22.09 -35.10
N LEU A 74 5.59 21.18 -35.80
CA LEU A 74 6.95 20.73 -35.51
C LEU A 74 7.95 21.90 -35.55
N GLN A 75 7.87 22.76 -36.56
CA GLN A 75 8.78 23.92 -36.72
C GLN A 75 8.54 25.01 -35.67
N SER A 76 7.31 25.14 -35.18
CA SER A 76 6.96 26.17 -34.19
C SER A 76 7.54 25.95 -32.81
N HIS A 77 7.97 24.72 -32.48
CA HIS A 77 8.49 24.36 -31.16
C HIS A 77 10.03 24.25 -31.15
N PRO A 78 10.76 25.15 -30.46
CA PRO A 78 12.22 25.21 -30.53
C PRO A 78 12.94 23.91 -30.13
N GLY A 79 12.38 23.15 -29.18
CA GLY A 79 12.95 21.87 -28.72
C GLY A 79 12.80 20.76 -29.74
N VAL A 80 11.65 20.69 -30.42
CA VAL A 80 11.37 19.71 -31.46
C VAL A 80 12.16 20.05 -32.72
N ASN A 81 12.26 21.31 -33.08
CA ASN A 81 13.07 21.77 -34.22
C ASN A 81 14.55 21.34 -34.08
N LYS A 82 15.15 21.50 -32.90
CA LYS A 82 16.50 20.98 -32.60
C LYS A 82 16.61 19.47 -32.78
N THR A 83 15.56 18.72 -32.45
CA THR A 83 15.51 17.27 -32.62
C THR A 83 15.47 16.90 -34.12
N ILE A 84 14.64 17.60 -34.88
CA ILE A 84 14.55 17.42 -36.33
C ILE A 84 15.93 17.63 -37.01
N GLU A 85 16.60 18.74 -36.67
CA GLU A 85 17.94 19.05 -37.17
C GLU A 85 18.99 17.99 -36.75
N LYS A 86 18.97 17.60 -35.48
CA LYS A 86 19.92 16.61 -34.92
C LYS A 86 19.84 15.26 -35.61
N TYR A 87 18.62 14.78 -35.89
CA TYR A 87 18.37 13.47 -36.48
C TYR A 87 18.15 13.51 -37.98
N ASN A 88 18.29 14.71 -38.61
CA ASN A 88 18.12 14.91 -40.05
C ASN A 88 16.81 14.25 -40.56
N MET A 89 15.71 14.55 -39.89
CA MET A 89 14.42 13.95 -40.23
C MET A 89 13.96 14.33 -41.62
N PRO A 90 13.38 13.37 -42.39
CA PRO A 90 12.82 13.67 -43.70
C PRO A 90 11.64 14.63 -43.58
N ALA A 91 11.28 15.33 -44.65
CA ALA A 91 10.11 16.17 -44.66
C ALA A 91 8.82 15.33 -44.44
N VAL A 92 7.89 15.84 -43.64
CA VAL A 92 6.64 15.12 -43.30
C VAL A 92 5.89 14.67 -44.56
N GLN A 93 5.93 15.47 -45.61
CA GLN A 93 5.31 15.17 -46.90
C GLN A 93 5.87 13.92 -47.57
N ASP A 94 7.15 13.60 -47.33
CA ASP A 94 7.84 12.53 -48.04
C ASP A 94 7.37 11.13 -47.59
N PHE A 95 6.87 10.98 -46.37
CA PHE A 95 6.44 9.69 -45.82
C PHE A 95 4.93 9.64 -45.46
N MET A 96 4.23 10.75 -45.45
CA MET A 96 2.85 10.82 -44.96
C MET A 96 1.87 10.01 -45.81
N GLU A 97 2.05 10.00 -47.15
CA GLU A 97 1.18 9.21 -48.05
C GLU A 97 1.33 7.72 -47.81
N LEU A 98 2.56 7.25 -47.54
CA LEU A 98 2.81 5.86 -47.17
C LEU A 98 2.14 5.49 -45.84
N TYR A 99 2.15 6.41 -44.86
CA TYR A 99 1.51 6.18 -43.58
C TYR A 99 -0.02 6.11 -43.68
N LYS A 100 -0.62 6.86 -44.60
CA LYS A 100 -2.05 6.78 -44.88
C LYS A 100 -2.46 5.41 -45.45
N GLU A 101 -1.59 4.76 -46.22
CA GLU A 101 -1.88 3.44 -46.82
C GLU A 101 -1.93 2.31 -45.75
N ILE A 102 -1.24 2.48 -44.63
CA ILE A 102 -1.20 1.51 -43.53
C ILE A 102 -2.10 1.90 -42.35
N ALA A 103 -2.88 2.97 -42.48
CA ALA A 103 -3.80 3.45 -41.47
C ALA A 103 -4.84 2.38 -41.07
N ARG A 104 -5.29 2.41 -39.84
CA ARG A 104 -6.39 1.61 -39.32
C ARG A 104 -7.64 2.48 -39.19
N HIS A 105 -8.80 1.90 -39.39
CA HIS A 105 -10.06 2.64 -39.32
C HIS A 105 -10.95 2.22 -38.15
N SER A 106 -10.46 1.32 -37.32
CA SER A 106 -11.12 0.84 -36.12
C SER A 106 -10.35 1.34 -34.88
N LEU A 107 -11.09 1.79 -33.85
CA LEU A 107 -10.52 2.17 -32.56
C LEU A 107 -9.80 0.99 -31.88
N GLU A 108 -10.34 -0.21 -32.04
CA GLU A 108 -9.73 -1.43 -31.46
C GLU A 108 -8.36 -1.72 -32.10
N GLU A 109 -8.28 -1.68 -33.44
CA GLU A 109 -7.00 -1.88 -34.15
C GLU A 109 -5.99 -0.78 -33.80
N TYR A 110 -6.43 0.48 -33.67
CA TYR A 110 -5.58 1.58 -33.25
C TYR A 110 -5.02 1.34 -31.83
N LYS A 111 -5.87 0.92 -30.87
CA LYS A 111 -5.42 0.56 -29.51
C LYS A 111 -4.41 -0.59 -29.54
N MET A 112 -4.63 -1.63 -30.34
CA MET A 112 -3.66 -2.72 -30.47
C MET A 112 -2.27 -2.24 -30.94
N LEU A 113 -2.21 -1.30 -31.89
CA LEU A 113 -0.95 -0.69 -32.32
C LEU A 113 -0.31 0.12 -31.19
N ALA A 114 -1.09 0.91 -30.46
CA ALA A 114 -0.62 1.71 -29.33
C ALA A 114 -0.06 0.83 -28.20
N ASP A 115 -0.77 -0.24 -27.83
CA ASP A 115 -0.34 -1.20 -26.82
C ASP A 115 0.96 -1.92 -27.20
N ASN A 116 1.12 -2.25 -28.49
CA ASN A 116 2.36 -2.83 -29.00
C ASN A 116 3.53 -1.85 -28.86
N VAL A 117 3.35 -0.58 -29.23
CA VAL A 117 4.39 0.46 -29.09
C VAL A 117 4.78 0.66 -27.62
N VAL A 118 3.81 0.73 -26.72
CA VAL A 118 4.04 0.87 -25.26
C VAL A 118 4.79 -0.35 -24.72
N THR A 119 4.37 -1.56 -25.11
CA THR A 119 5.02 -2.81 -24.70
C THR A 119 6.48 -2.85 -25.14
N LEU A 120 6.75 -2.48 -26.38
CA LEU A 120 8.13 -2.45 -26.91
C LEU A 120 8.96 -1.34 -26.25
N ALA A 121 8.36 -0.18 -25.95
CA ALA A 121 9.02 0.88 -25.18
C ALA A 121 9.41 0.42 -23.78
N PHE A 122 8.47 -0.24 -23.06
CA PHE A 122 8.76 -0.84 -21.77
C PHE A 122 9.93 -1.83 -21.82
N LYS A 123 9.92 -2.75 -22.80
CA LYS A 123 11.00 -3.72 -22.98
C LYS A 123 12.36 -3.04 -23.23
N ARG A 124 12.40 -2.00 -24.06
CA ARG A 124 13.61 -1.20 -24.31
C ARG A 124 14.13 -0.54 -23.05
N ASP A 125 13.25 0.10 -22.27
CA ASP A 125 13.64 0.78 -21.06
C ASP A 125 14.03 -0.21 -19.96
N LEU A 126 13.39 -1.40 -19.89
CA LEU A 126 13.78 -2.48 -18.98
C LEU A 126 15.22 -2.96 -19.29
N VAL A 127 15.57 -3.18 -20.55
CA VAL A 127 16.94 -3.56 -20.95
C VAL A 127 17.96 -2.50 -20.51
N LYS A 128 17.63 -1.20 -20.71
CA LYS A 128 18.51 -0.09 -20.29
C LYS A 128 18.64 -0.04 -18.76
N THR A 129 17.55 -0.23 -18.03
CA THR A 129 17.53 -0.23 -16.56
C THR A 129 18.35 -1.40 -16.01
N LEU A 130 18.19 -2.60 -16.56
CA LEU A 130 18.99 -3.76 -16.17
C LEU A 130 20.48 -3.58 -16.45
N ASP A 131 20.86 -2.97 -17.57
CA ASP A 131 22.27 -2.62 -17.86
C ASP A 131 22.81 -1.60 -16.84
N LYS A 132 22.02 -0.59 -16.48
CA LYS A 132 22.38 0.40 -15.46
C LYS A 132 22.59 -0.26 -14.09
N VAL A 133 21.66 -1.13 -13.68
CA VAL A 133 21.75 -1.91 -12.45
C VAL A 133 22.98 -2.84 -12.49
N SER A 134 23.19 -3.56 -13.58
CA SER A 134 24.37 -4.43 -13.76
C SER A 134 25.68 -3.67 -13.58
N ARG A 135 25.80 -2.46 -14.14
CA ARG A 135 26.99 -1.62 -13.96
C ARG A 135 27.20 -1.16 -12.52
N SER A 136 26.15 -0.99 -11.74
CA SER A 136 26.27 -0.61 -10.33
C SER A 136 26.92 -1.70 -9.47
N CYS A 137 26.76 -2.98 -9.86
CA CYS A 137 27.39 -4.13 -9.18
C CYS A 137 28.92 -4.13 -9.23
N PHE A 138 29.51 -3.41 -10.21
CA PHE A 138 30.98 -3.33 -10.36
C PHE A 138 31.61 -2.11 -9.68
N LYS A 139 30.83 -1.32 -8.91
CA LYS A 139 31.34 -0.22 -8.11
C LYS A 139 31.79 -0.73 -6.74
N ASN A 140 33.08 -0.52 -6.40
CA ASN A 140 33.68 -1.08 -5.19
C ASN A 140 33.24 -0.39 -3.87
N ASP A 141 32.60 0.78 -3.93
CA ASP A 141 32.32 1.61 -2.76
C ASP A 141 30.83 1.64 -2.37
N ILE A 142 30.03 0.68 -2.85
CA ILE A 142 28.62 0.60 -2.55
C ILE A 142 28.38 -0.58 -1.57
N ASP A 143 27.80 -0.29 -0.39
CA ASP A 143 27.35 -1.31 0.55
C ASP A 143 26.10 -2.05 0.02
N LEU A 144 25.82 -3.22 0.61
CA LEU A 144 24.73 -4.10 0.18
C LEU A 144 23.36 -3.44 0.28
N ASP A 145 23.10 -2.68 1.33
CA ASP A 145 21.79 -2.04 1.56
C ASP A 145 21.55 -0.93 0.52
N THR A 146 22.56 -0.11 0.25
CA THR A 146 22.50 0.93 -0.78
C THR A 146 22.33 0.32 -2.18
N LEU A 147 23.05 -0.77 -2.49
CA LEU A 147 22.89 -1.45 -3.78
C LEU A 147 21.49 -2.03 -3.93
N SER A 148 20.97 -2.69 -2.90
CA SER A 148 19.63 -3.28 -2.90
C SER A 148 18.56 -2.21 -3.11
N ASN A 149 18.62 -1.11 -2.37
CA ASN A 149 17.67 0.00 -2.53
C ASN A 149 17.71 0.61 -3.93
N ASN A 150 18.90 0.85 -4.47
CA ASN A 150 19.05 1.38 -5.83
C ASN A 150 18.41 0.45 -6.89
N VAL A 151 18.53 -0.87 -6.74
CA VAL A 151 17.90 -1.83 -7.66
C VAL A 151 16.37 -1.73 -7.59
N TYR A 152 15.80 -1.69 -6.38
CA TYR A 152 14.37 -1.56 -6.19
C TYR A 152 13.85 -0.23 -6.75
N ASP A 153 14.51 0.88 -6.47
CA ASP A 153 14.12 2.21 -6.94
C ASP A 153 14.12 2.30 -8.47
N GLU A 154 15.16 1.76 -9.13
CA GLU A 154 15.24 1.78 -10.60
C GLU A 154 14.13 0.94 -11.24
N LEU A 155 13.79 -0.24 -10.68
CA LEU A 155 12.72 -1.08 -11.18
C LEU A 155 11.33 -0.50 -10.86
N ASP A 156 11.16 0.09 -9.69
CA ASP A 156 9.90 0.72 -9.29
C ASP A 156 9.60 1.96 -10.15
N ASN A 157 10.60 2.83 -10.36
CA ASN A 157 10.49 3.99 -11.25
C ASN A 157 10.13 3.57 -12.68
N LEU A 158 10.73 2.47 -13.19
CA LEU A 158 10.39 1.95 -14.50
C LEU A 158 8.92 1.48 -14.53
N THR A 159 8.49 0.73 -13.52
CA THR A 159 7.13 0.22 -13.42
C THR A 159 6.12 1.36 -13.34
N GLN A 160 6.36 2.35 -12.48
CA GLN A 160 5.50 3.52 -12.33
C GLN A 160 5.40 4.34 -13.64
N LYS A 161 6.47 4.46 -14.41
CA LYS A 161 6.47 5.18 -15.70
C LYS A 161 5.45 4.61 -16.69
N TYR A 162 5.23 3.30 -16.69
CA TYR A 162 4.40 2.59 -17.68
C TYR A 162 3.04 2.14 -17.14
N ILE A 163 2.91 1.92 -15.83
CA ILE A 163 1.66 1.49 -15.16
C ILE A 163 0.85 2.70 -14.67
N SER A 164 1.46 3.89 -14.61
CA SER A 164 0.79 5.12 -14.14
C SER A 164 -0.19 5.75 -15.13
N SER A 165 -0.63 5.06 -16.17
CA SER A 165 -1.88 5.40 -16.82
C SER A 165 -3.01 4.93 -15.90
N THR A 166 -3.41 5.77 -14.97
CA THR A 166 -4.71 5.64 -14.33
C THR A 166 -5.72 5.69 -15.47
N GLU A 167 -6.19 4.54 -15.92
CA GLU A 167 -7.38 4.51 -16.73
C GLU A 167 -8.42 5.26 -15.91
N ILE A 168 -8.88 6.41 -16.43
CA ILE A 168 -10.00 7.13 -15.80
C ILE A 168 -11.22 6.29 -16.11
N HIS A 169 -11.47 5.30 -15.27
CA HIS A 169 -12.65 4.49 -15.35
C HIS A 169 -13.83 5.34 -14.90
N THR A 170 -14.84 5.43 -15.73
CA THR A 170 -16.11 6.03 -15.29
C THR A 170 -16.81 5.01 -14.40
N LEU A 171 -17.47 5.46 -13.33
CA LEU A 171 -18.25 4.59 -12.47
C LEU A 171 -19.20 3.69 -13.28
N GLY A 172 -19.75 4.21 -14.40
CA GLY A 172 -20.63 3.45 -15.27
C GLY A 172 -19.98 2.27 -15.99
N THR A 173 -18.65 2.26 -16.18
CA THR A 173 -17.94 1.13 -16.78
C THR A 173 -17.52 0.07 -15.76
N GLU A 174 -17.46 0.42 -14.48
CA GLU A 174 -16.99 -0.46 -13.40
C GLU A 174 -18.11 -0.95 -12.48
N ILE A 175 -19.27 -0.30 -12.49
CA ILE A 175 -20.32 -0.57 -11.50
C ILE A 175 -20.78 -2.04 -11.50
N ASP A 176 -20.84 -2.67 -12.66
CA ASP A 176 -21.29 -4.07 -12.76
C ASP A 176 -20.25 -5.02 -12.15
N SER A 177 -18.94 -4.81 -12.41
CA SER A 177 -17.86 -5.60 -11.84
C SER A 177 -17.74 -5.38 -10.33
N ILE A 178 -17.87 -4.14 -9.86
CA ILE A 178 -17.88 -3.80 -8.42
C ILE A 178 -19.08 -4.45 -7.75
N TRP A 179 -20.25 -4.42 -8.38
CA TRP A 179 -21.46 -5.04 -7.83
C TRP A 179 -21.35 -6.55 -7.76
N GLU A 180 -20.79 -7.20 -8.79
CA GLU A 180 -20.52 -8.64 -8.78
C GLU A 180 -19.53 -9.01 -7.66
N GLU A 181 -18.48 -8.21 -7.46
CA GLU A 181 -17.56 -8.37 -6.35
C GLU A 181 -18.29 -8.26 -4.99
N ILE A 182 -19.13 -7.24 -4.81
CA ILE A 182 -19.92 -7.05 -3.59
C ILE A 182 -20.85 -8.26 -3.36
N CYS A 183 -21.50 -8.76 -4.41
CA CYS A 183 -22.36 -9.95 -4.30
C CYS A 183 -21.58 -11.20 -3.92
N ASN A 184 -20.35 -11.34 -4.41
CA ASN A 184 -19.47 -12.46 -4.10
C ASN A 184 -18.84 -12.38 -2.69
N ARG A 185 -18.87 -11.20 -2.06
CA ARG A 185 -18.41 -10.96 -0.68
C ARG A 185 -19.35 -11.57 0.38
N ARG A 186 -20.40 -12.29 0.02
CA ARG A 186 -21.27 -12.97 0.98
C ARG A 186 -20.44 -13.95 1.81
N SER A 187 -20.06 -13.50 3.02
CA SER A 187 -19.51 -14.41 4.02
C SER A 187 -20.66 -15.19 4.67
N ASP A 188 -20.42 -16.44 5.02
CA ASP A 188 -21.41 -17.26 5.73
C ASP A 188 -21.84 -16.63 7.08
N ASN A 189 -21.03 -15.72 7.61
CA ASN A 189 -21.24 -15.04 8.90
C ASN A 189 -21.75 -13.59 8.77
N GLY A 190 -21.99 -13.08 7.57
CA GLY A 190 -22.46 -11.69 7.36
C GLY A 190 -21.43 -10.60 7.69
N VAL A 191 -20.18 -10.96 7.96
CA VAL A 191 -19.10 -10.04 8.31
C VAL A 191 -18.19 -9.83 7.11
N TYR A 192 -18.00 -8.59 6.69
CA TYR A 192 -17.04 -8.21 5.66
C TYR A 192 -15.69 -7.83 6.31
N GLY A 193 -14.57 -8.16 5.64
CA GLY A 193 -13.24 -7.91 6.16
C GLY A 193 -12.71 -9.02 7.08
N ILE A 194 -11.57 -8.78 7.71
CA ILE A 194 -10.92 -9.72 8.64
C ILE A 194 -11.48 -9.45 10.05
N PRO A 195 -12.18 -10.41 10.67
CA PRO A 195 -12.80 -10.21 11.98
C PRO A 195 -11.77 -9.90 13.07
N SER A 196 -12.14 -9.05 14.03
CA SER A 196 -11.41 -8.89 15.28
C SER A 196 -11.50 -10.16 16.15
N LYS A 197 -10.51 -10.33 17.03
CA LYS A 197 -10.59 -11.32 18.13
C LYS A 197 -11.79 -11.08 19.02
N PHE A 198 -12.12 -9.81 19.22
CA PHE A 198 -13.18 -9.34 20.10
C PHE A 198 -14.47 -9.20 19.31
N ASN A 199 -15.48 -10.00 19.67
CA ASN A 199 -16.77 -9.98 18.97
C ASN A 199 -17.43 -8.61 19.03
N ILE A 200 -17.31 -7.95 20.16
CA ILE A 200 -17.88 -6.63 20.36
C ILE A 200 -17.24 -5.57 19.43
N PHE A 201 -15.98 -5.73 19.03
CA PHE A 201 -15.39 -4.84 18.03
C PHE A 201 -15.99 -5.07 16.65
N ASN A 202 -16.40 -6.31 16.33
CA ASN A 202 -17.01 -6.63 15.04
C ASN A 202 -18.39 -5.98 14.86
N ASP A 203 -19.04 -5.53 15.93
CA ASP A 203 -20.26 -4.73 15.85
C ASP A 203 -19.99 -3.29 15.40
N TYR A 204 -18.74 -2.82 15.54
CA TYR A 204 -18.32 -1.47 15.15
C TYR A 204 -17.51 -1.46 13.87
N PHE A 205 -16.55 -2.36 13.73
CA PHE A 205 -15.64 -2.45 12.57
C PHE A 205 -15.04 -3.84 12.42
N THR A 206 -14.56 -4.12 11.21
CA THR A 206 -13.63 -5.22 10.92
C THR A 206 -12.36 -4.65 10.34
N TYR A 207 -11.31 -5.46 10.24
CA TYR A 207 -10.08 -5.05 9.56
C TYR A 207 -10.26 -5.23 8.05
N GLU A 208 -10.52 -4.14 7.36
CA GLU A 208 -10.71 -4.14 5.90
C GLU A 208 -9.38 -3.82 5.19
N THR A 209 -9.18 -4.41 4.01
CA THR A 209 -8.05 -4.00 3.15
C THR A 209 -8.24 -2.56 2.70
N GLY A 210 -7.14 -1.85 2.52
CA GLY A 210 -7.17 -0.42 2.26
C GLY A 210 -7.36 0.46 3.51
N GLU A 211 -7.58 -0.13 4.71
CA GLU A 211 -7.97 0.62 5.90
C GLU A 211 -6.91 0.53 7.02
N LEU A 212 -6.81 1.59 7.82
CA LEU A 212 -5.87 1.75 8.92
C LEU A 212 -6.60 1.86 10.26
N VAL A 213 -6.37 0.88 11.14
CA VAL A 213 -6.83 0.90 12.53
C VAL A 213 -5.66 1.26 13.44
N VAL A 214 -5.86 2.22 14.36
CA VAL A 214 -4.81 2.64 15.29
C VAL A 214 -5.29 2.59 16.74
N VAL A 215 -4.55 1.85 17.56
CA VAL A 215 -4.75 1.78 19.02
C VAL A 215 -3.90 2.86 19.69
N GLN A 216 -4.55 3.75 20.39
CA GLN A 216 -3.91 4.83 21.16
C GLN A 216 -3.92 4.47 22.64
N ALA A 217 -2.75 4.41 23.26
CA ALA A 217 -2.62 4.07 24.67
C ALA A 217 -1.47 4.84 25.32
N LYS A 218 -1.59 5.11 26.62
CA LYS A 218 -0.48 5.62 27.43
C LYS A 218 0.65 4.59 27.52
N TYR A 219 1.82 5.06 27.94
CA TYR A 219 2.99 4.19 28.13
C TYR A 219 2.67 3.05 29.13
N LYS A 220 3.09 1.81 28.79
CA LYS A 220 2.90 0.59 29.59
C LYS A 220 1.43 0.22 29.90
N ARG A 221 0.51 0.54 29.01
CA ARG A 221 -0.92 0.21 29.17
C ARG A 221 -1.37 -1.01 28.36
N GLY A 222 -0.45 -1.84 27.88
CA GLY A 222 -0.79 -3.11 27.21
C GLY A 222 -1.12 -3.01 25.73
N LYS A 223 -0.83 -1.88 25.03
CA LYS A 223 -1.10 -1.76 23.60
C LYS A 223 -0.51 -2.89 22.75
N SER A 224 0.78 -3.23 22.93
CA SER A 224 1.44 -4.32 22.18
C SER A 224 0.83 -5.70 22.50
N VAL A 225 0.24 -5.86 23.68
CA VAL A 225 -0.51 -7.09 24.02
C VAL A 225 -1.83 -7.14 23.28
N LEU A 226 -2.56 -6.02 23.15
CA LEU A 226 -3.76 -5.95 22.33
C LEU A 226 -3.45 -6.34 20.87
N LEU A 227 -2.41 -5.72 20.28
CA LEU A 227 -1.96 -6.04 18.92
C LEU A 227 -1.63 -7.52 18.78
N MET A 228 -0.90 -8.10 19.75
CA MET A 228 -0.54 -9.54 19.73
C MET A 228 -1.78 -10.44 19.83
N ASN A 229 -2.77 -10.09 20.64
CA ASN A 229 -4.01 -10.84 20.74
C ASN A 229 -4.74 -10.88 19.39
N GLU A 230 -4.77 -9.77 18.67
CA GLU A 230 -5.30 -9.69 17.31
C GLU A 230 -4.49 -10.57 16.34
N VAL A 231 -3.16 -10.50 16.38
CA VAL A 231 -2.28 -11.33 15.55
C VAL A 231 -2.58 -12.81 15.73
N VAL A 232 -2.64 -13.30 16.98
CA VAL A 232 -2.91 -14.73 17.24
C VAL A 232 -4.26 -15.15 16.70
N HIS A 233 -5.28 -14.29 16.81
CA HIS A 233 -6.58 -14.57 16.23
C HIS A 233 -6.51 -14.69 14.71
N LYS A 234 -5.79 -13.79 14.02
CA LYS A 234 -5.58 -13.85 12.57
C LYS A 234 -4.89 -15.16 12.17
N LEU A 235 -3.81 -15.53 12.88
CA LEU A 235 -3.09 -16.77 12.62
C LEU A 235 -3.95 -18.02 12.80
N LYS A 236 -4.81 -18.07 13.83
CA LYS A 236 -5.76 -19.18 14.04
C LYS A 236 -6.78 -19.32 12.91
N ASN A 237 -7.05 -18.21 12.19
CA ASN A 237 -7.96 -18.19 11.04
C ASN A 237 -7.18 -18.25 9.69
N GLY A 238 -5.88 -18.59 9.71
CA GLY A 238 -5.08 -18.78 8.50
C GLY A 238 -4.78 -17.49 7.73
N VAL A 239 -4.92 -16.32 8.36
CA VAL A 239 -4.68 -15.02 7.73
C VAL A 239 -3.17 -14.73 7.68
N PRO A 240 -2.57 -14.57 6.49
CA PRO A 240 -1.15 -14.23 6.36
C PRO A 240 -0.84 -12.88 7.01
N THR A 241 0.06 -12.89 8.00
CA THR A 241 0.28 -11.76 8.89
C THR A 241 1.75 -11.38 8.99
N LEU A 242 2.03 -10.08 8.88
CA LEU A 242 3.34 -9.47 9.15
C LEU A 242 3.24 -8.60 10.40
N VAL A 243 4.19 -8.76 11.32
CA VAL A 243 4.42 -7.85 12.44
C VAL A 243 5.78 -7.17 12.26
N ILE A 244 5.76 -5.85 12.22
CA ILE A 244 6.95 -5.02 12.26
C ILE A 244 6.98 -4.33 13.63
N ASP A 245 7.95 -4.69 14.45
CA ASP A 245 8.11 -4.18 15.81
C ASP A 245 9.37 -3.30 15.89
N THR A 246 9.19 -2.09 16.40
CA THR A 246 10.30 -1.12 16.53
C THR A 246 10.90 -1.07 17.94
N GLU A 247 10.33 -1.78 18.90
CA GLU A 247 10.79 -1.80 20.28
C GLU A 247 11.15 -3.20 20.79
N MET A 248 10.38 -4.21 20.42
CA MET A 248 10.50 -5.54 21.00
C MET A 248 11.24 -6.49 20.07
N GLN A 249 12.38 -6.97 20.54
CA GLN A 249 13.16 -8.00 19.83
C GLN A 249 12.33 -9.27 19.63
N THR A 250 12.57 -9.95 18.52
CA THR A 250 11.85 -11.19 18.13
C THR A 250 11.83 -12.23 19.24
N ARG A 251 12.94 -12.40 20.01
CA ARG A 251 12.99 -13.31 21.15
C ARG A 251 11.91 -12.96 22.19
N LEU A 252 11.84 -11.70 22.61
CA LEU A 252 10.90 -11.27 23.64
C LEU A 252 9.45 -11.35 23.14
N TYR A 253 9.23 -11.03 21.86
CA TYR A 253 7.95 -11.20 21.22
C TYR A 253 7.51 -12.66 21.21
N THR A 254 8.40 -13.59 20.86
CA THR A 254 8.13 -15.04 20.85
C THR A 254 7.81 -15.57 22.25
N GLU A 255 8.53 -15.16 23.28
CA GLU A 255 8.24 -15.54 24.66
C GLU A 255 6.82 -15.13 25.10
N ARG A 256 6.40 -13.91 24.75
CA ARG A 256 5.04 -13.41 25.01
C ARG A 256 3.99 -14.13 24.18
N LEU A 257 4.29 -14.40 22.92
CA LEU A 257 3.41 -15.12 22.02
C LEU A 257 3.12 -16.53 22.54
N ILE A 258 4.15 -17.25 22.97
CA ILE A 258 4.01 -18.59 23.58
C ILE A 258 3.16 -18.49 24.85
N SER A 259 3.44 -17.52 25.73
CA SER A 259 2.64 -17.30 26.94
C SER A 259 1.17 -17.07 26.64
N HIS A 260 0.87 -16.23 25.66
CA HIS A 260 -0.50 -15.95 25.25
C HIS A 260 -1.22 -17.19 24.69
N ILE A 261 -0.54 -17.98 23.84
CA ILE A 261 -1.18 -19.14 23.19
C ILE A 261 -1.37 -20.28 24.17
N THR A 262 -0.41 -20.52 25.07
CA THR A 262 -0.41 -21.66 26.01
C THR A 262 -1.12 -21.34 27.33
N GLY A 263 -1.31 -20.07 27.68
CA GLY A 263 -1.80 -19.64 28.99
C GLY A 263 -0.79 -19.82 30.14
N ILE A 264 0.45 -20.19 29.83
CA ILE A 264 1.52 -20.33 30.82
C ILE A 264 2.08 -18.95 31.14
N GLU A 265 2.27 -18.64 32.43
CA GLU A 265 2.81 -17.35 32.86
C GLU A 265 4.14 -17.02 32.17
N ILE A 266 4.26 -15.80 31.64
CA ILE A 266 5.45 -15.30 30.92
C ILE A 266 6.73 -15.43 31.76
N LYS A 267 6.62 -15.22 33.10
CA LYS A 267 7.74 -15.35 34.03
C LYS A 267 8.28 -16.76 34.08
N ARG A 268 7.41 -17.76 34.04
CA ARG A 268 7.76 -19.18 34.06
C ARG A 268 8.42 -19.61 32.74
N ILE A 269 7.93 -19.14 31.62
CA ILE A 269 8.53 -19.38 30.30
C ILE A 269 9.94 -18.77 30.25
N LYS A 270 10.12 -17.52 30.67
CA LYS A 270 11.42 -16.83 30.68
C LYS A 270 12.45 -17.51 31.56
N ASN A 271 12.03 -18.06 32.68
CA ASN A 271 12.92 -18.69 33.63
C ASN A 271 13.12 -20.20 33.39
N GLY A 272 12.46 -20.78 32.36
CA GLY A 272 12.46 -22.22 32.12
C GLY A 272 11.80 -23.05 33.24
N GLN A 273 10.91 -22.44 34.04
CA GLN A 273 10.25 -23.05 35.19
C GLN A 273 8.84 -23.54 34.82
N TYR A 274 8.77 -24.54 33.95
CA TYR A 274 7.51 -25.15 33.53
C TYR A 274 7.56 -26.69 33.74
N SER A 275 6.39 -27.30 33.94
CA SER A 275 6.26 -28.75 34.14
C SER A 275 6.53 -29.53 32.85
N LYS A 276 6.56 -30.87 32.94
CA LYS A 276 6.68 -31.71 31.72
C LYS A 276 5.45 -31.58 30.81
N GLU A 277 4.28 -31.46 31.37
CA GLU A 277 3.02 -31.26 30.66
C GLU A 277 3.01 -29.91 29.95
N GLU A 278 3.46 -28.86 30.65
CA GLU A 278 3.60 -27.54 30.06
C GLU A 278 4.67 -27.51 28.97
N ALA A 279 5.77 -28.23 29.13
CA ALA A 279 6.78 -28.38 28.07
C ALA A 279 6.18 -29.01 26.80
N GLN A 280 5.31 -30.00 26.95
CA GLN A 280 4.59 -30.61 25.82
C GLN A 280 3.65 -29.60 25.14
N THR A 281 2.92 -28.81 25.92
CA THR A 281 2.03 -27.73 25.42
C THR A 281 2.82 -26.69 24.65
N ILE A 282 3.99 -26.29 25.18
CA ILE A 282 4.89 -25.34 24.49
C ILE A 282 5.41 -25.94 23.18
N ALA A 283 5.80 -27.22 23.17
CA ALA A 283 6.28 -27.89 21.96
C ALA A 283 5.21 -27.94 20.88
N THR A 284 3.96 -28.24 21.26
CA THR A 284 2.80 -28.22 20.35
C THR A 284 2.56 -26.82 19.80
N CYS A 285 2.61 -25.78 20.64
CA CYS A 285 2.51 -24.38 20.23
C CYS A 285 3.60 -23.99 19.22
N ILE A 286 4.83 -24.38 19.47
CA ILE A 286 5.97 -24.10 18.56
C ILE A 286 5.78 -24.82 17.22
N ALA A 287 5.33 -26.08 17.23
CA ALA A 287 5.04 -26.83 16.01
C ALA A 287 3.95 -26.12 15.17
N TRP A 288 2.87 -25.71 15.83
CA TRP A 288 1.79 -24.97 15.16
C TRP A 288 2.27 -23.62 14.59
N LEU A 289 3.07 -22.84 15.36
CA LEU A 289 3.58 -21.55 14.88
C LEU A 289 4.46 -21.66 13.63
N LYS A 290 5.21 -22.76 13.48
CA LYS A 290 6.06 -23.00 12.30
C LYS A 290 5.26 -23.18 11.01
N GLU A 291 4.02 -23.60 11.12
CA GLU A 291 3.14 -23.83 9.98
C GLU A 291 2.32 -22.57 9.59
N GLN A 292 2.34 -21.53 10.44
CA GLN A 292 1.55 -20.34 10.17
C GLN A 292 2.23 -19.44 9.13
N PRO A 293 1.42 -18.77 8.26
CA PRO A 293 1.91 -17.75 7.34
C PRO A 293 2.22 -16.45 8.10
N PHE A 294 3.24 -16.50 8.95
CA PHE A 294 3.57 -15.46 9.92
C PHE A 294 5.02 -14.99 9.79
N VAL A 295 5.20 -13.68 9.75
CA VAL A 295 6.52 -13.05 9.76
C VAL A 295 6.59 -12.01 10.87
N HIS A 296 7.61 -12.05 11.70
CA HIS A 296 7.93 -11.03 12.69
C HIS A 296 9.30 -10.42 12.39
N ILE A 297 9.35 -9.10 12.30
CA ILE A 297 10.56 -8.32 12.04
C ILE A 297 10.77 -7.34 13.18
N TYR A 298 11.92 -7.39 13.83
CA TYR A 298 12.37 -6.35 14.75
C TYR A 298 13.32 -5.42 14.03
N ASP A 299 12.89 -4.17 13.85
CA ASP A 299 13.74 -3.12 13.26
C ASP A 299 13.41 -1.75 13.87
N PRO A 300 14.25 -1.24 14.80
CA PRO A 300 14.06 0.06 15.41
C PRO A 300 14.16 1.24 14.45
N GLN A 301 14.78 1.03 13.28
CA GLN A 301 15.04 2.04 12.25
C GLN A 301 14.28 1.77 10.96
N MET A 302 13.13 1.09 11.03
CA MET A 302 12.31 0.75 9.87
C MET A 302 11.92 1.99 9.08
N THR A 303 12.50 2.13 7.88
CA THR A 303 12.13 3.20 6.94
C THR A 303 10.84 2.88 6.20
N ASN A 304 10.23 3.90 5.60
CA ASN A 304 9.00 3.72 4.83
C ASN A 304 9.24 2.85 3.59
N GLU A 305 10.33 3.08 2.88
CA GLU A 305 10.73 2.36 1.66
C GLU A 305 10.98 0.87 1.95
N LYS A 306 11.72 0.59 3.04
CA LYS A 306 11.98 -0.77 3.48
C LYS A 306 10.70 -1.50 3.87
N MET A 307 9.80 -0.84 4.61
CA MET A 307 8.49 -1.38 4.97
C MET A 307 7.67 -1.72 3.74
N TYR A 308 7.56 -0.78 2.79
CA TYR A 308 6.83 -0.98 1.55
C TYR A 308 7.36 -2.17 0.75
N SER A 309 8.68 -2.26 0.57
CA SER A 309 9.34 -3.36 -0.14
C SER A 309 9.08 -4.71 0.52
N ILE A 310 9.15 -4.78 1.84
CA ILE A 310 8.86 -6.01 2.61
C ILE A 310 7.39 -6.42 2.44
N CYS A 311 6.46 -5.49 2.61
CA CYS A 311 5.02 -5.77 2.46
C CYS A 311 4.70 -6.25 1.03
N LYS A 312 5.24 -5.58 0.00
CA LYS A 312 5.07 -5.96 -1.41
C LYS A 312 5.63 -7.35 -1.70
N MET A 313 6.84 -7.65 -1.21
CA MET A 313 7.46 -8.97 -1.35
C MET A 313 6.62 -10.07 -0.67
N LEU A 314 6.16 -9.83 0.56
CA LEU A 314 5.39 -10.82 1.31
C LEU A 314 3.96 -10.98 0.75
N LYS A 315 3.35 -9.91 0.23
CA LYS A 315 2.07 -10.03 -0.50
C LYS A 315 2.20 -11.00 -1.67
N TYR A 316 3.29 -10.92 -2.43
CA TYR A 316 3.54 -11.82 -3.53
C TYR A 316 3.92 -13.25 -3.07
N LYS A 317 4.74 -13.38 -2.01
CA LYS A 317 5.32 -14.66 -1.57
C LYS A 317 4.37 -15.54 -0.77
N ILE A 318 3.58 -14.95 0.13
CA ILE A 318 2.70 -15.67 1.08
C ILE A 318 1.24 -15.19 1.04
N GLY A 319 0.88 -14.27 0.11
CA GLY A 319 -0.46 -13.69 0.07
C GLY A 319 -0.75 -12.79 1.27
N LEU A 320 0.23 -12.01 1.75
CA LEU A 320 0.06 -11.12 2.90
C LEU A 320 -1.22 -10.29 2.78
N THR A 321 -2.02 -10.28 3.85
CA THR A 321 -3.28 -9.52 3.93
C THR A 321 -3.36 -8.63 5.17
N PHE A 322 -2.67 -8.98 6.25
CA PHE A 322 -2.73 -8.25 7.52
C PHE A 322 -1.34 -7.82 7.99
N VAL A 323 -1.18 -6.51 8.26
CA VAL A 323 0.07 -5.92 8.72
C VAL A 323 -0.12 -5.25 10.07
N VAL A 324 0.77 -5.55 11.01
CA VAL A 324 0.85 -4.87 12.30
C VAL A 324 2.15 -4.08 12.36
N PHE A 325 2.04 -2.79 12.68
CA PHE A 325 3.18 -1.91 12.93
C PHE A 325 3.17 -1.41 14.39
N ASP A 326 4.03 -1.97 15.22
CA ASP A 326 4.16 -1.61 16.64
C ASP A 326 5.46 -0.84 16.87
N TYR A 327 5.43 0.47 16.98
CA TYR A 327 4.34 1.45 16.93
C TYR A 327 4.79 2.72 16.20
N ILE A 328 3.83 3.61 15.94
CA ILE A 328 4.11 4.93 15.36
C ILE A 328 4.77 5.78 16.43
N LYS A 329 6.05 6.11 16.23
CA LYS A 329 6.85 6.94 17.13
C LYS A 329 7.57 8.04 16.38
N SER A 330 7.89 9.12 17.09
CA SER A 330 8.84 10.13 16.63
C SER A 330 10.10 10.07 17.48
N ASN A 331 11.25 10.22 16.83
CA ASN A 331 12.56 10.27 17.49
C ASN A 331 13.06 11.73 17.68
N GLU A 332 12.24 12.70 17.26
CA GLU A 332 12.63 14.13 17.31
C GLU A 332 12.36 14.76 18.68
N THR A 333 13.20 15.70 19.05
CA THR A 333 13.12 16.43 20.34
C THR A 333 12.24 17.66 20.29
N SER A 334 11.96 18.20 19.09
CA SER A 334 11.09 19.36 18.91
C SER A 334 9.62 18.95 18.73
N THR A 335 8.72 19.66 19.36
CA THR A 335 7.29 19.33 19.33
C THR A 335 6.68 19.44 17.92
N SER A 336 7.07 20.48 17.16
CA SER A 336 6.55 20.73 15.80
C SER A 336 7.01 19.68 14.77
N ASP A 337 8.23 19.17 14.90
CA ASP A 337 8.77 18.17 13.97
C ASP A 337 8.22 16.80 14.27
N ASN A 338 8.00 16.48 15.53
CA ASN A 338 7.31 15.26 15.97
C ASN A 338 5.94 15.11 15.31
N TYR A 339 5.17 16.19 15.23
CA TYR A 339 3.82 16.21 14.66
C TYR A 339 3.81 15.87 13.16
N ASN A 340 4.75 16.45 12.43
CA ASN A 340 4.86 16.19 10.99
C ASN A 340 5.27 14.75 10.71
N ILE A 341 6.16 14.17 11.52
CA ILE A 341 6.64 12.80 11.39
C ILE A 341 5.55 11.78 11.69
N LEU A 342 4.78 11.97 12.77
CA LEU A 342 3.68 11.08 13.12
C LEU A 342 2.56 11.10 12.07
N GLY A 343 2.16 12.30 11.62
CA GLY A 343 1.19 12.45 10.53
C GLY A 343 1.66 11.82 9.22
N ALA A 344 2.93 12.05 8.83
CA ALA A 344 3.50 11.46 7.62
C ALA A 344 3.59 9.92 7.71
N LYS A 345 3.85 9.36 8.91
CA LYS A 345 3.83 7.91 9.10
C LYS A 345 2.44 7.32 8.98
N CYS A 346 1.43 7.98 9.54
CA CYS A 346 0.02 7.57 9.38
C CYS A 346 -0.44 7.68 7.92
N ASP A 347 -0.08 8.77 7.23
CA ASP A 347 -0.33 8.95 5.80
C ASP A 347 0.27 7.81 4.99
N PHE A 348 1.54 7.48 5.24
CA PHE A 348 2.24 6.39 4.57
C PHE A 348 1.57 5.03 4.84
N LEU A 349 1.22 4.72 6.10
CA LEU A 349 0.54 3.48 6.46
C LEU A 349 -0.84 3.38 5.80
N LYS A 350 -1.61 4.48 5.78
CA LYS A 350 -2.94 4.51 5.16
C LYS A 350 -2.89 4.43 3.64
N ASN A 351 -2.11 5.30 3.00
CA ASN A 351 -2.18 5.47 1.56
C ASN A 351 -1.26 4.49 0.80
N LYS A 352 -0.06 4.19 1.34
CA LYS A 352 0.91 3.33 0.64
C LYS A 352 0.79 1.87 1.07
N ILE A 353 0.73 1.57 2.37
CA ILE A 353 0.67 0.19 2.84
C ILE A 353 -0.75 -0.36 2.74
N ALA A 354 -1.74 0.35 3.30
CA ALA A 354 -3.12 -0.11 3.23
C ALA A 354 -3.69 0.08 1.82
N GLY A 355 -3.71 1.31 1.30
CA GLY A 355 -4.38 1.64 0.04
C GLY A 355 -3.71 1.03 -1.19
N GLU A 356 -2.43 1.35 -1.44
CA GLU A 356 -1.76 0.93 -2.68
C GLU A 356 -1.46 -0.57 -2.70
N LEU A 357 -1.07 -1.15 -1.56
CA LEU A 357 -0.82 -2.59 -1.44
C LEU A 357 -2.07 -3.40 -1.07
N ASP A 358 -3.23 -2.78 -0.91
CA ASP A 358 -4.50 -3.42 -0.57
C ASP A 358 -4.32 -4.39 0.61
N LEU A 359 -3.89 -3.85 1.77
CA LEU A 359 -3.63 -4.58 3.00
C LEU A 359 -4.47 -4.01 4.13
N ALA A 360 -4.90 -4.84 5.07
CA ALA A 360 -5.47 -4.37 6.33
C ALA A 360 -4.33 -4.03 7.30
N VAL A 361 -4.34 -2.82 7.85
CA VAL A 361 -3.26 -2.32 8.70
C VAL A 361 -3.75 -2.03 10.10
N LEU A 362 -3.09 -2.63 11.09
CA LEU A 362 -3.25 -2.35 12.51
C LEU A 362 -1.96 -1.72 13.05
N SER A 363 -2.08 -0.59 13.71
CA SER A 363 -0.92 0.04 14.34
C SER A 363 -1.24 0.55 15.74
N ALA A 364 -0.23 0.99 16.46
CA ALA A 364 -0.38 1.64 17.75
C ALA A 364 0.30 3.01 17.76
N CYS A 365 -0.22 3.91 18.59
CA CYS A 365 0.38 5.20 18.88
C CYS A 365 0.42 5.44 20.39
N GLN A 366 1.48 6.12 20.85
CA GLN A 366 1.59 6.43 22.27
C GLN A 366 0.98 7.79 22.58
N LEU A 367 0.10 7.81 23.59
CA LEU A 367 -0.44 9.04 24.17
C LEU A 367 0.58 9.69 25.12
N ASN A 368 0.53 11.03 25.23
CA ASN A 368 1.26 11.77 26.24
C ASN A 368 0.72 11.48 27.66
N ARG A 369 1.34 12.05 28.70
CA ARG A 369 0.89 11.85 30.10
C ARG A 369 -0.51 12.40 30.37
N MET A 370 -0.97 13.38 29.61
CA MET A 370 -2.31 13.98 29.75
C MET A 370 -3.41 13.14 29.08
N GLY A 371 -3.03 12.09 28.34
CA GLY A 371 -4.00 11.25 27.61
C GLY A 371 -4.36 11.80 26.23
N GLU A 372 -3.64 12.83 25.79
CA GLU A 372 -3.81 13.41 24.47
C GLU A 372 -2.74 12.84 23.53
N VAL A 373 -3.12 12.58 22.29
CA VAL A 373 -2.13 12.49 21.23
C VAL A 373 -1.66 13.92 21.00
N ALA A 374 -0.38 14.16 21.17
CA ALA A 374 0.18 15.41 20.69
C ALA A 374 -0.24 15.55 19.20
N ASP A 375 -1.13 16.51 18.89
CA ASP A 375 -1.74 16.74 17.59
C ASP A 375 -2.64 15.59 17.07
N SER A 376 -3.63 15.20 17.86
CA SER A 376 -4.65 14.19 17.52
C SER A 376 -5.28 14.43 16.14
N ASP A 377 -5.52 15.68 15.76
CA ASP A 377 -6.19 16.05 14.52
C ASP A 377 -5.48 15.59 13.25
N LYS A 378 -4.14 15.61 13.21
CA LYS A 378 -3.39 15.16 12.01
C LYS A 378 -3.40 13.65 11.88
N ILE A 379 -3.24 12.94 13.00
CA ILE A 379 -3.32 11.47 13.01
C ILE A 379 -4.74 11.04 12.67
N ASN A 380 -5.75 11.62 13.32
CA ASN A 380 -7.16 11.28 13.12
C ASN A 380 -7.64 11.44 11.66
N ARG A 381 -6.98 12.31 10.86
CA ARG A 381 -7.30 12.48 9.43
C ARG A 381 -7.04 11.22 8.59
N TYR A 382 -6.09 10.39 8.99
CA TYR A 382 -5.70 9.20 8.25
C TYR A 382 -6.29 7.91 8.81
N LEU A 383 -6.83 7.94 10.03
CA LEU A 383 -7.42 6.76 10.64
C LEU A 383 -8.75 6.40 10.00
N SER A 384 -8.94 5.12 9.78
CA SER A 384 -10.25 4.56 9.49
C SER A 384 -10.98 4.24 10.78
N VAL A 385 -10.24 3.68 11.77
CA VAL A 385 -10.71 3.42 13.12
C VAL A 385 -9.65 3.85 14.12
N GLY A 386 -10.06 4.63 15.12
CA GLY A 386 -9.26 5.06 16.27
C GLY A 386 -9.78 4.47 17.56
N ILE A 387 -8.94 3.75 18.28
CA ILE A 387 -9.29 3.08 19.54
C ILE A 387 -8.44 3.67 20.67
N LYS A 388 -9.05 4.28 21.66
CA LYS A 388 -8.40 4.64 22.93
C LYS A 388 -8.42 3.40 23.83
N TRP A 389 -7.26 3.01 24.37
CA TRP A 389 -7.08 1.87 25.26
C TRP A 389 -6.39 2.30 26.54
N ASP A 390 -7.00 2.03 27.72
CA ASP A 390 -6.38 2.31 29.02
C ASP A 390 -6.89 1.35 30.11
N TYR A 391 -6.24 1.39 31.29
CA TYR A 391 -6.75 0.74 32.48
C TYR A 391 -7.85 1.58 33.12
N LYS A 392 -8.85 0.88 33.71
CA LYS A 392 -9.82 1.51 34.58
C LYS A 392 -9.14 2.04 35.84
N ASN A 393 -9.57 3.21 36.28
CA ASN A 393 -9.21 3.72 37.61
C ASN A 393 -10.07 3.07 38.70
N GLN A 394 -9.77 3.36 39.97
CA GLN A 394 -10.50 2.76 41.08
C GLN A 394 -11.98 3.20 41.13
N GLU A 395 -12.28 4.40 40.68
CA GLU A 395 -13.64 4.94 40.63
C GLU A 395 -14.47 4.22 39.56
N MET A 396 -13.90 3.99 38.38
CA MET A 396 -14.54 3.22 37.31
C MET A 396 -14.80 1.76 37.78
N ILE A 397 -13.82 1.11 38.41
CA ILE A 397 -13.99 -0.27 38.90
C ILE A 397 -15.06 -0.33 39.98
N ALA A 398 -15.11 0.66 40.86
CA ALA A 398 -16.13 0.72 41.93
C ALA A 398 -17.53 1.00 41.41
N LYS A 399 -17.64 1.75 40.28
CA LYS A 399 -18.89 2.06 39.60
C LYS A 399 -19.43 0.89 38.80
N ASP A 400 -18.56 0.29 37.99
CA ASP A 400 -18.93 -0.73 36.98
C ASP A 400 -19.06 -2.14 37.60
N GLY A 401 -18.30 -2.42 38.67
CA GLY A 401 -18.14 -3.74 39.24
C GLY A 401 -16.85 -4.43 38.77
N MET A 402 -16.39 -5.41 39.56
CA MET A 402 -15.18 -6.17 39.23
C MET A 402 -15.34 -7.12 38.01
N GLU A 403 -16.57 -7.54 37.76
CA GLU A 403 -16.97 -8.36 36.60
C GLU A 403 -16.78 -7.64 35.28
N CYS A 404 -16.85 -6.30 35.27
CA CYS A 404 -16.57 -5.47 34.09
C CYS A 404 -15.07 -5.27 33.82
N GLY A 405 -14.21 -6.03 34.49
CA GLY A 405 -12.79 -6.08 34.19
C GLY A 405 -11.97 -4.88 34.64
N ASN A 406 -10.73 -4.79 34.14
CA ASN A 406 -9.72 -3.84 34.60
C ASN A 406 -9.19 -2.89 33.52
N THR A 407 -9.67 -3.04 32.29
CA THR A 407 -9.27 -2.22 31.15
C THR A 407 -10.49 -1.90 30.30
N PHE A 408 -10.38 -0.87 29.48
CA PHE A 408 -11.44 -0.47 28.57
C PHE A 408 -10.89 -0.03 27.22
N ALA A 409 -11.74 -0.11 26.21
CA ALA A 409 -11.52 0.45 24.89
C ALA A 409 -12.63 1.43 24.52
N LYS A 410 -12.29 2.53 23.87
CA LYS A 410 -13.23 3.48 23.30
C LYS A 410 -12.96 3.70 21.83
N ILE A 411 -13.95 3.42 20.98
CA ILE A 411 -13.88 3.63 19.54
C ILE A 411 -14.34 5.05 19.24
N TYR A 412 -13.41 6.01 19.23
CA TYR A 412 -13.69 7.44 19.13
C TYR A 412 -13.64 8.00 17.70
N VAL A 413 -13.03 7.25 16.77
CA VAL A 413 -13.08 7.49 15.32
C VAL A 413 -13.47 6.20 14.65
N ASN A 414 -14.51 6.23 13.81
CA ASN A 414 -14.88 5.08 12.99
C ASN A 414 -15.52 5.54 11.68
N ARG A 415 -14.83 5.31 10.58
CA ARG A 415 -15.33 5.57 9.22
C ARG A 415 -16.04 4.37 8.61
N LEU A 416 -15.91 3.19 9.24
CA LEU A 416 -16.45 1.92 8.75
C LEU A 416 -17.82 1.60 9.37
N GLY A 417 -18.20 2.31 10.44
CA GLY A 417 -19.44 2.04 11.16
C GLY A 417 -19.75 3.10 12.21
N GLN A 418 -20.45 2.68 13.25
CA GLN A 418 -20.78 3.56 14.38
C GLN A 418 -19.54 3.86 15.21
N GLN A 419 -19.47 5.06 15.76
CA GLN A 419 -18.44 5.47 16.70
C GLN A 419 -19.08 5.88 18.03
N MET A 420 -18.29 5.80 19.11
CA MET A 420 -18.69 6.26 20.44
C MET A 420 -18.52 7.77 20.55
N GLN A 421 -19.32 8.40 21.40
CA GLN A 421 -19.21 9.84 21.65
C GLN A 421 -17.92 10.15 22.40
N GLU A 422 -17.09 11.02 21.85
CA GLU A 422 -15.77 11.31 22.43
C GLU A 422 -15.86 11.90 23.83
N ASP A 423 -16.86 12.78 24.05
CA ASP A 423 -17.08 13.52 25.32
C ASP A 423 -17.86 12.72 26.37
N ASP A 424 -18.44 11.57 26.04
CA ASP A 424 -19.14 10.72 27.00
C ASP A 424 -18.12 9.79 27.70
N GLU A 425 -17.75 10.14 28.92
CA GLU A 425 -16.80 9.39 29.74
C GLU A 425 -17.30 7.98 30.13
N ASP A 426 -18.61 7.74 30.05
CA ASP A 426 -19.25 6.49 30.43
C ASP A 426 -19.47 5.55 29.21
N GLU A 427 -19.17 5.98 28.01
CA GLU A 427 -19.30 5.15 26.78
C GLU A 427 -17.97 4.51 26.41
N TYR A 428 -17.78 3.23 26.77
CA TYR A 428 -16.62 2.43 26.46
C TYR A 428 -16.93 0.92 26.53
N ILE A 429 -16.04 0.10 26.06
CA ILE A 429 -16.12 -1.37 26.04
C ILE A 429 -15.19 -1.94 27.11
N ASP A 430 -15.67 -2.90 27.86
CA ASP A 430 -15.01 -3.49 29.00
C ASP A 430 -14.18 -4.73 28.66
N PHE A 431 -12.97 -4.80 29.24
CA PHE A 431 -12.05 -5.91 29.03
C PHE A 431 -11.34 -6.34 30.31
N VAL A 432 -10.96 -7.63 30.37
CA VAL A 432 -10.02 -8.16 31.34
C VAL A 432 -8.66 -8.31 30.68
N PHE A 433 -7.64 -7.66 31.20
CA PHE A 433 -6.25 -7.81 30.79
C PHE A 433 -5.45 -8.54 31.85
N SER A 434 -4.78 -9.64 31.47
CA SER A 434 -3.81 -10.36 32.29
C SER A 434 -2.40 -10.16 31.75
N GLY A 435 -1.56 -9.46 32.52
CA GLY A 435 -0.15 -9.27 32.19
C GLY A 435 0.69 -10.54 32.39
N ASP A 436 0.25 -11.49 33.22
CA ASP A 436 0.97 -12.71 33.51
C ASP A 436 0.94 -13.68 32.32
N THR A 437 -0.18 -13.75 31.64
CA THR A 437 -0.39 -14.64 30.49
C THR A 437 -0.50 -13.88 29.16
N MET A 438 -0.29 -12.58 29.14
CA MET A 438 -0.39 -11.73 27.93
C MET A 438 -1.75 -11.84 27.23
N THR A 439 -2.84 -12.03 27.99
CA THR A 439 -4.17 -12.25 27.44
C THR A 439 -5.10 -11.05 27.69
N ILE A 440 -5.96 -10.79 26.74
CA ILE A 440 -7.07 -9.86 26.83
C ILE A 440 -8.33 -10.63 26.44
N VAL A 441 -9.39 -10.51 27.23
CA VAL A 441 -10.70 -11.09 26.96
C VAL A 441 -11.77 -10.04 27.18
N GLU A 442 -12.90 -10.17 26.52
CA GLU A 442 -14.09 -9.36 26.77
C GLU A 442 -14.57 -9.61 28.22
N ALA A 443 -14.96 -8.56 28.90
CA ALA A 443 -15.59 -8.61 30.22
C ALA A 443 -17.11 -8.52 30.10
N GLU A 444 -17.83 -8.67 31.22
CA GLU A 444 -19.20 -8.21 31.29
C GLU A 444 -19.25 -6.72 31.06
N GLN A 445 -20.16 -6.26 30.20
CA GLN A 445 -20.24 -4.83 29.87
C GLN A 445 -21.03 -4.10 30.96
N HIS A 446 -20.50 -2.97 31.41
CA HIS A 446 -21.20 -2.12 32.39
C HIS A 446 -22.51 -1.56 31.79
N GLU A 447 -23.46 -1.28 32.67
CA GLU A 447 -24.70 -0.64 32.24
C GLU A 447 -24.43 0.82 31.82
N THR A 448 -24.39 1.07 30.51
CA THR A 448 -24.47 2.44 30.01
C THR A 448 -25.82 3.01 30.42
N THR A 449 -25.83 4.07 31.21
CA THR A 449 -27.04 4.83 31.44
C THR A 449 -27.48 5.43 30.12
N ASN A 450 -28.35 4.70 29.40
CA ASN A 450 -29.01 5.22 28.20
C ASN A 450 -29.76 6.50 28.60
N LYS A 451 -29.15 7.64 28.38
CA LYS A 451 -29.84 8.91 28.32
C LYS A 451 -30.45 9.01 26.91
N PHE A 452 -31.75 8.64 26.83
CA PHE A 452 -32.61 9.03 25.73
C PHE A 452 -32.78 10.54 25.67
#